data_e0ab5b9e8892ce819b05df16f764a49b
#
_entry.id   e0ab5b9e8892ce819b05df16f764a49b
#
_cell.length_a   1.000
_cell.length_b   1.000
_cell.length_c   1.000
_cell.angle_alpha   90.00
_cell.angle_beta   90.00
_cell.angle_gamma   90.00
#
_symmetry.space_group_name_H-M   'P 1'
#
loop_
_entity.id
_entity.type
_entity.pdbx_description
1 polymer ?
#
loop_
_entity_poly.entity_id
_entity_poly.type
_entity_poly.pdbx_seq_one_letter_code
_entity_poly.pdbx_strand_id
1 'polypeptide(L)'
;LSPDNSIYYDSSAEGAQEVAEICAERLRIVTGYSLPLVTGKTIPTTGILFLNSPTDTKDEEYDVSATTDCFKIIASKRSGLFYGYQTLLQLLPIKVFSNTTQKGIEWECPCVSIHDYPNYQWRGILVDVARHYFDIPTIKTIIDGMCISKLNTIHMHLTDDQAWRIEIKKYPLLVEIGSIRDESPIMWDRENLDGTPYGPYSFTQDELRDLIKYAKQRGITIVPE
;
A
#
# COMPACT_ATOMS: atom_id res chain seq x y z
N LEU A 1 0.59 9.12 20.89
CA LEU A 1 1.78 9.75 20.26
C LEU A 1 1.93 11.19 20.72
N SER A 2 3.15 11.62 20.97
CA SER A 2 3.51 13.00 21.34
C SER A 2 4.61 13.56 20.44
N PRO A 3 4.83 14.89 20.43
CA PRO A 3 5.93 15.51 19.68
C PRO A 3 7.33 15.00 20.05
N ASP A 4 7.50 14.48 21.27
CA ASP A 4 8.78 14.01 21.80
C ASP A 4 9.06 12.53 21.45
N ASN A 5 8.10 11.84 20.83
CA ASN A 5 8.29 10.45 20.43
C ASN A 5 9.21 10.32 19.22
N SER A 6 9.92 9.21 19.16
CA SER A 6 10.71 8.77 18.02
C SER A 6 10.16 7.47 17.44
N ILE A 7 10.62 7.12 16.24
CA ILE A 7 10.38 5.82 15.62
C ILE A 7 11.72 5.08 15.58
N TYR A 8 11.81 4.02 16.37
CA TYR A 8 12.99 3.17 16.42
C TYR A 8 12.83 1.99 15.45
N TYR A 9 13.91 1.63 14.79
CA TYR A 9 13.99 0.40 14.03
C TYR A 9 15.26 -0.40 14.40
N ASP A 10 15.09 -1.70 14.55
CA ASP A 10 16.18 -2.64 14.70
C ASP A 10 16.83 -2.87 13.34
N SER A 11 18.09 -2.45 13.17
CA SER A 11 18.82 -2.59 11.91
C SER A 11 19.11 -4.05 11.53
N SER A 12 18.92 -5.00 12.45
CA SER A 12 19.05 -6.42 12.16
C SER A 12 17.75 -7.03 11.57
N ALA A 13 16.60 -6.34 11.72
CA ALA A 13 15.33 -6.81 11.19
C ALA A 13 15.21 -6.48 9.70
N GLU A 14 14.83 -7.48 8.90
CA GLU A 14 14.67 -7.34 7.45
C GLU A 14 13.66 -6.26 7.09
N GLY A 15 14.11 -5.20 6.40
CA GLY A 15 13.27 -4.12 5.91
C GLY A 15 12.71 -3.17 6.98
N ALA A 16 13.15 -3.29 8.25
CA ALA A 16 12.62 -2.45 9.33
C ALA A 16 12.84 -0.95 9.10
N GLN A 17 14.00 -0.55 8.56
CA GLN A 17 14.25 0.84 8.21
C GLN A 17 13.22 1.35 7.19
N GLU A 18 13.00 0.62 6.10
CA GLU A 18 12.07 1.01 5.04
C GLU A 18 10.63 1.16 5.57
N VAL A 19 10.17 0.24 6.41
CA VAL A 19 8.83 0.31 7.01
C VAL A 19 8.73 1.47 8.00
N ALA A 20 9.78 1.70 8.79
CA ALA A 20 9.83 2.84 9.72
C ALA A 20 9.80 4.18 8.97
N GLU A 21 10.47 4.30 7.81
CA GLU A 21 10.42 5.47 6.93
C GLU A 21 8.99 5.73 6.42
N ILE A 22 8.30 4.69 5.92
CA ILE A 22 6.90 4.77 5.46
C ILE A 22 5.98 5.21 6.61
N CYS A 23 6.15 4.62 7.79
CA CYS A 23 5.41 4.99 9.00
C CYS A 23 5.65 6.45 9.39
N ALA A 24 6.92 6.88 9.42
CA ALA A 24 7.30 8.25 9.75
C ALA A 24 6.70 9.26 8.77
N GLU A 25 6.81 9.00 7.47
CA GLU A 25 6.23 9.87 6.44
C GLU A 25 4.73 10.07 6.67
N ARG A 26 3.98 8.97 6.85
CA ARG A 26 2.54 9.03 7.08
C ARG A 26 2.17 9.80 8.33
N LEU A 27 2.80 9.48 9.45
CA LEU A 27 2.47 10.09 10.73
C LEU A 27 2.90 11.57 10.80
N ARG A 28 4.02 11.95 10.20
CA ARG A 28 4.47 13.36 10.12
C ARG A 28 3.45 14.24 9.38
N ILE A 29 2.89 13.73 8.27
CA ILE A 29 1.86 14.47 7.51
C ILE A 29 0.67 14.79 8.41
N VAL A 30 0.14 13.81 9.12
CA VAL A 30 -1.13 13.97 9.84
C VAL A 30 -0.97 14.60 11.22
N THR A 31 0.13 14.32 11.93
CA THR A 31 0.36 14.84 13.28
C THR A 31 1.08 16.20 13.27
N GLY A 32 1.91 16.47 12.27
CA GLY A 32 2.85 17.59 12.25
C GLY A 32 4.05 17.40 13.19
N TYR A 33 4.22 16.21 13.80
CA TYR A 33 5.34 15.90 14.70
C TYR A 33 6.59 15.53 13.91
N SER A 34 7.78 15.77 14.47
CA SER A 34 9.05 15.46 13.79
C SER A 34 9.33 13.98 13.67
N LEU A 35 8.93 13.19 14.67
CA LEU A 35 9.06 11.73 14.76
C LEU A 35 10.40 11.23 14.16
N PRO A 36 11.56 11.57 14.77
CA PRO A 36 12.86 11.22 14.23
C PRO A 36 13.01 9.68 14.18
N LEU A 37 13.66 9.21 13.11
CA LEU A 37 14.05 7.81 12.98
C LEU A 37 15.33 7.59 13.80
N VAL A 38 15.34 6.56 14.64
CA VAL A 38 16.48 6.22 15.48
C VAL A 38 16.77 4.72 15.38
N THR A 39 18.04 4.36 15.49
CA THR A 39 18.51 2.98 15.53
C THR A 39 19.70 2.88 16.49
N GLY A 40 20.05 1.70 16.94
CA GLY A 40 21.20 1.49 17.83
C GLY A 40 21.03 0.27 18.72
N LYS A 41 22.01 0.01 19.56
CA LYS A 41 22.02 -1.17 20.47
C LYS A 41 21.02 -1.07 21.63
N THR A 42 20.68 0.15 22.03
CA THR A 42 19.73 0.38 23.12
C THR A 42 18.36 0.65 22.55
N ILE A 43 17.42 -0.24 22.83
CA ILE A 43 16.02 -0.11 22.42
C ILE A 43 15.36 0.93 23.35
N PRO A 44 14.73 1.99 22.79
CA PRO A 44 13.99 2.97 23.58
C PRO A 44 12.81 2.32 24.32
N THR A 45 12.40 2.95 25.41
CA THR A 45 11.21 2.53 26.18
C THR A 45 9.93 3.23 25.74
N THR A 46 10.04 4.27 24.90
CA THR A 46 8.91 5.09 24.44
C THR A 46 8.90 5.22 22.92
N GLY A 47 7.73 5.53 22.34
CA GLY A 47 7.56 5.75 20.91
C GLY A 47 7.08 4.53 20.14
N ILE A 48 7.37 4.49 18.83
CA ILE A 48 7.03 3.37 17.94
C ILE A 48 8.30 2.57 17.68
N LEU A 49 8.25 1.26 17.89
CA LEU A 49 9.40 0.37 17.83
C LEU A 49 9.18 -0.75 16.82
N PHE A 50 10.00 -0.80 15.77
CA PHE A 50 10.06 -1.91 14.82
C PHE A 50 11.19 -2.85 15.21
N LEU A 51 10.87 -4.05 15.64
CA LEU A 51 11.80 -4.99 16.25
C LEU A 51 11.88 -6.29 15.47
N ASN A 52 13.07 -6.90 15.49
CA ASN A 52 13.24 -8.25 14.98
C ASN A 52 12.60 -9.27 15.93
N SER A 53 11.92 -10.28 15.36
CA SER A 53 11.45 -11.43 16.16
C SER A 53 12.64 -12.29 16.59
N PRO A 54 12.67 -12.77 17.84
CA PRO A 54 13.68 -13.71 18.30
C PRO A 54 13.54 -15.10 17.67
N THR A 55 12.39 -15.38 17.07
CA THR A 55 12.08 -16.65 16.38
C THR A 55 11.76 -16.36 14.92
N ASP A 56 12.06 -17.30 14.02
CA ASP A 56 11.65 -17.20 12.64
C ASP A 56 10.12 -17.36 12.55
N THR A 57 9.45 -16.30 12.10
CA THR A 57 8.00 -16.28 11.91
C THR A 57 7.66 -16.58 10.46
N LYS A 58 6.41 -16.96 10.19
CA LYS A 58 5.91 -17.07 8.82
C LYS A 58 5.96 -15.71 8.12
N ASP A 59 5.94 -15.74 6.80
CA ASP A 59 5.75 -14.50 6.03
C ASP A 59 4.43 -13.83 6.45
N GLU A 60 4.50 -12.51 6.61
CA GLU A 60 3.37 -11.66 6.99
C GLU A 60 2.87 -11.84 8.45
N GLU A 61 3.44 -12.76 9.24
CA GLU A 61 3.14 -12.93 10.66
C GLU A 61 3.83 -11.84 11.49
N TYR A 62 3.14 -11.33 12.50
CA TYR A 62 3.66 -10.28 13.38
C TYR A 62 2.97 -10.27 14.74
N ASP A 63 3.65 -9.69 15.70
CA ASP A 63 3.12 -9.32 17.01
C ASP A 63 3.08 -7.81 17.17
N VAL A 64 2.00 -7.30 17.80
CA VAL A 64 1.85 -5.92 18.23
C VAL A 64 1.60 -5.88 19.72
N SER A 65 2.32 -4.98 20.40
CA SER A 65 2.08 -4.66 21.81
C SER A 65 2.00 -3.15 21.98
N ALA A 66 0.84 -2.64 22.38
CA ALA A 66 0.63 -1.26 22.74
C ALA A 66 0.47 -1.13 24.25
N THR A 67 1.29 -0.29 24.85
CA THR A 67 1.26 0.08 26.28
C THR A 67 1.10 1.59 26.43
N THR A 68 1.05 2.08 27.65
CA THR A 68 1.06 3.54 27.91
C THR A 68 2.31 4.25 27.40
N ASP A 69 3.42 3.53 27.25
CA ASP A 69 4.74 4.11 26.94
C ASP A 69 5.12 3.95 25.46
N CYS A 70 4.83 2.78 24.87
CA CYS A 70 5.29 2.48 23.52
C CYS A 70 4.34 1.57 22.74
N PHE A 71 4.49 1.65 21.41
CA PHE A 71 3.89 0.73 20.45
C PHE A 71 4.99 -0.11 19.80
N LYS A 72 4.98 -1.42 20.04
CA LYS A 72 5.96 -2.37 19.50
C LYS A 72 5.35 -3.17 18.37
N ILE A 73 6.09 -3.31 17.28
CA ILE A 73 5.80 -4.19 16.16
C ILE A 73 6.97 -5.15 16.04
N ILE A 74 6.71 -6.44 16.10
CA ILE A 74 7.73 -7.50 16.14
C ILE A 74 7.44 -8.50 15.02
N ALA A 75 8.40 -8.70 14.12
CA ALA A 75 8.33 -9.70 13.07
C ALA A 75 9.72 -10.06 12.57
N SER A 76 9.89 -11.25 11.96
CA SER A 76 11.15 -11.65 11.32
C SER A 76 11.27 -11.20 9.87
N LYS A 77 10.16 -10.81 9.25
CA LYS A 77 10.08 -10.42 7.84
C LYS A 77 9.51 -9.01 7.68
N ARG A 78 9.98 -8.34 6.61
CA ARG A 78 9.50 -7.00 6.24
C ARG A 78 7.97 -6.93 6.09
N SER A 79 7.35 -7.94 5.50
CA SER A 79 5.90 -8.03 5.31
C SER A 79 5.14 -8.03 6.63
N GLY A 80 5.62 -8.78 7.64
CA GLY A 80 5.04 -8.77 8.98
C GLY A 80 5.16 -7.39 9.66
N LEU A 81 6.34 -6.74 9.58
CA LEU A 81 6.52 -5.38 10.09
C LEU A 81 5.57 -4.39 9.40
N PHE A 82 5.38 -4.52 8.08
CA PHE A 82 4.48 -3.65 7.34
C PHE A 82 3.01 -3.85 7.74
N TYR A 83 2.56 -5.09 7.95
CA TYR A 83 1.19 -5.34 8.42
C TYR A 83 0.97 -4.97 9.88
N GLY A 84 1.98 -5.10 10.73
CA GLY A 84 1.96 -4.53 12.08
C GLY A 84 1.80 -3.00 12.06
N TYR A 85 2.47 -2.31 11.13
CA TYR A 85 2.26 -0.90 10.88
C TYR A 85 0.83 -0.58 10.41
N GLN A 86 0.24 -1.39 9.52
CA GLN A 86 -1.17 -1.20 9.13
C GLN A 86 -2.10 -1.35 10.32
N THR A 87 -1.80 -2.28 11.24
CA THR A 87 -2.55 -2.43 12.49
C THR A 87 -2.42 -1.19 13.39
N LEU A 88 -1.24 -0.58 13.50
CA LEU A 88 -1.07 0.71 14.18
C LEU A 88 -2.01 1.77 13.59
N LEU A 89 -2.06 1.92 12.27
CA LEU A 89 -2.95 2.89 11.62
C LEU A 89 -4.43 2.64 11.92
N GLN A 90 -4.84 1.36 11.98
CA GLN A 90 -6.23 0.99 12.29
C GLN A 90 -6.59 1.24 13.77
N LEU A 91 -5.63 1.22 14.68
CA LEU A 91 -5.84 1.49 16.10
C LEU A 91 -5.87 2.98 16.43
N LEU A 92 -5.23 3.81 15.59
CA LEU A 92 -5.22 5.27 15.75
C LEU A 92 -6.54 5.90 15.30
N PRO A 93 -6.85 7.14 15.74
CA PRO A 93 -8.01 7.87 15.26
C PRO A 93 -8.08 7.91 13.72
N ILE A 94 -9.29 7.78 13.14
CA ILE A 94 -9.54 7.72 11.69
C ILE A 94 -8.87 8.86 10.90
N LYS A 95 -8.61 9.99 11.53
CA LYS A 95 -7.88 11.13 10.96
C LYS A 95 -6.45 10.79 10.56
N VAL A 96 -5.91 9.64 10.97
CA VAL A 96 -4.60 9.13 10.53
C VAL A 96 -4.55 8.90 9.01
N PHE A 97 -5.69 8.75 8.35
CA PHE A 97 -5.79 8.60 6.89
C PHE A 97 -5.94 9.93 6.13
N SER A 98 -5.91 11.07 6.82
CA SER A 98 -5.92 12.40 6.18
C SER A 98 -4.63 12.67 5.42
N ASN A 99 -4.72 13.46 4.34
CA ASN A 99 -3.55 13.92 3.60
C ASN A 99 -3.01 15.30 4.07
N THR A 100 -3.54 15.81 5.18
CA THR A 100 -3.15 17.09 5.78
C THR A 100 -3.02 16.97 7.29
N THR A 101 -2.23 17.86 7.88
CA THR A 101 -2.05 17.92 9.34
C THR A 101 -3.36 18.20 10.03
N GLN A 102 -3.68 17.38 11.03
CA GLN A 102 -4.90 17.44 11.84
C GLN A 102 -4.58 18.04 13.21
N LYS A 103 -5.21 19.16 13.52
CA LYS A 103 -5.03 19.84 14.82
C LYS A 103 -6.09 19.39 15.83
N GLY A 104 -5.71 19.36 17.12
CA GLY A 104 -6.63 19.03 18.20
C GLY A 104 -7.03 17.56 18.27
N ILE A 105 -6.27 16.67 17.64
CA ILE A 105 -6.47 15.22 17.71
C ILE A 105 -5.54 14.65 18.79
N GLU A 106 -6.11 13.91 19.71
CA GLU A 106 -5.36 13.04 20.62
C GLU A 106 -4.97 11.76 19.87
N TRP A 107 -3.68 11.62 19.55
CA TRP A 107 -3.16 10.47 18.80
C TRP A 107 -2.93 9.29 19.73
N GLU A 108 -4.01 8.74 20.26
CA GLU A 108 -4.00 7.65 21.21
C GLU A 108 -4.57 6.38 20.59
N CYS A 109 -4.15 5.23 21.10
CA CYS A 109 -4.72 3.93 20.80
C CYS A 109 -4.92 3.13 22.09
N PRO A 110 -5.82 2.16 22.12
CA PRO A 110 -6.00 1.30 23.29
C PRO A 110 -4.73 0.48 23.56
N CYS A 111 -4.46 0.16 24.83
CA CYS A 111 -3.46 -0.83 25.19
C CYS A 111 -3.94 -2.20 24.74
N VAL A 112 -3.14 -2.87 23.89
CA VAL A 112 -3.50 -4.17 23.29
C VAL A 112 -2.28 -5.06 23.16
N SER A 113 -2.53 -6.37 23.08
CA SER A 113 -1.58 -7.37 22.62
C SER A 113 -2.23 -8.16 21.49
N ILE A 114 -1.63 -8.16 20.32
CA ILE A 114 -2.16 -8.77 19.10
C ILE A 114 -1.08 -9.68 18.53
N HIS A 115 -1.46 -10.91 18.20
CA HIS A 115 -0.70 -11.83 17.36
C HIS A 115 -1.54 -12.10 16.11
N ASP A 116 -1.00 -11.86 14.94
CA ASP A 116 -1.76 -11.93 13.68
C ASP A 116 -0.93 -12.57 12.56
N TYR A 117 -1.59 -13.34 11.72
CA TYR A 117 -1.03 -13.97 10.53
C TYR A 117 -2.14 -14.24 9.51
N PRO A 118 -1.84 -14.29 8.20
CA PRO A 118 -2.85 -14.52 7.19
C PRO A 118 -3.33 -15.99 7.17
N ASN A 119 -4.64 -16.19 7.04
CA ASN A 119 -5.22 -17.51 6.78
C ASN A 119 -5.04 -17.95 5.32
N TYR A 120 -4.93 -17.00 4.39
CA TYR A 120 -4.75 -17.24 2.96
C TYR A 120 -3.54 -16.49 2.45
N GLN A 121 -2.69 -17.19 1.68
CA GLN A 121 -1.50 -16.58 1.08
C GLN A 121 -1.84 -15.59 -0.04
N TRP A 122 -2.86 -15.88 -0.83
CA TRP A 122 -3.34 -15.01 -1.91
C TRP A 122 -4.56 -14.22 -1.43
N ARG A 123 -4.40 -12.90 -1.31
CA ARG A 123 -5.48 -11.98 -0.93
C ARG A 123 -5.46 -10.80 -1.89
N GLY A 124 -6.32 -10.87 -2.91
CA GLY A 124 -6.22 -9.94 -4.03
C GLY A 124 -7.55 -9.39 -4.50
N ILE A 125 -7.43 -8.38 -5.34
CA ILE A 125 -8.52 -7.83 -6.14
C ILE A 125 -8.14 -7.84 -7.61
N LEU A 126 -9.13 -7.89 -8.49
CA LEU A 126 -8.97 -7.66 -9.92
C LEU A 126 -9.40 -6.23 -10.24
N VAL A 127 -8.59 -5.54 -11.06
CA VAL A 127 -8.90 -4.21 -11.59
C VAL A 127 -8.92 -4.30 -13.11
N ASP A 128 -10.09 -4.11 -13.68
CA ASP A 128 -10.28 -4.11 -15.14
C ASP A 128 -10.07 -2.70 -15.70
N VAL A 129 -8.90 -2.49 -16.28
CA VAL A 129 -8.54 -1.25 -16.98
C VAL A 129 -8.75 -1.33 -18.48
N ALA A 130 -9.03 -2.53 -19.00
CA ALA A 130 -9.30 -2.74 -20.42
C ALA A 130 -10.64 -2.12 -20.83
N ARG A 131 -11.72 -2.43 -20.07
CA ARG A 131 -13.05 -1.89 -20.37
C ARG A 131 -13.14 -0.41 -20.02
N HIS A 132 -12.65 -0.01 -18.82
CA HIS A 132 -12.54 1.38 -18.42
C HIS A 132 -11.16 1.67 -17.82
N TYR A 133 -10.47 2.64 -18.40
CA TYR A 133 -9.14 3.01 -17.97
C TYR A 133 -9.17 3.75 -16.62
N PHE A 134 -8.28 3.34 -15.73
CA PHE A 134 -7.94 4.08 -14.52
C PHE A 134 -6.49 4.55 -14.62
N ASP A 135 -6.25 5.80 -14.36
CA ASP A 135 -4.90 6.37 -14.37
C ASP A 135 -4.03 5.86 -13.20
N ILE A 136 -2.73 6.08 -13.29
CA ILE A 136 -1.77 5.65 -12.26
C ILE A 136 -2.10 6.20 -10.86
N PRO A 137 -2.48 7.48 -10.68
CA PRO A 137 -2.92 7.99 -9.37
C PRO A 137 -4.11 7.22 -8.78
N THR A 138 -5.09 6.89 -9.59
CA THR A 138 -6.25 6.08 -9.16
C THR A 138 -5.83 4.69 -8.73
N ILE A 139 -4.98 4.00 -9.50
CA ILE A 139 -4.48 2.67 -9.15
C ILE A 139 -3.65 2.72 -7.86
N LYS A 140 -2.82 3.74 -7.66
CA LYS A 140 -2.10 3.94 -6.40
C LYS A 140 -3.04 4.11 -5.20
N THR A 141 -4.15 4.82 -5.37
CA THR A 141 -5.18 4.96 -4.33
C THR A 141 -5.83 3.61 -3.99
N ILE A 142 -6.09 2.78 -5.00
CA ILE A 142 -6.59 1.40 -4.82
C ILE A 142 -5.56 0.58 -4.02
N ILE A 143 -4.28 0.63 -4.40
CA ILE A 143 -3.18 -0.04 -3.71
C ILE A 143 -3.09 0.40 -2.24
N ASP A 144 -3.20 1.70 -1.96
CA ASP A 144 -3.20 2.21 -0.58
C ASP A 144 -4.39 1.67 0.23
N GLY A 145 -5.58 1.58 -0.38
CA GLY A 145 -6.75 0.94 0.23
C GLY A 145 -6.56 -0.55 0.49
N MET A 146 -5.89 -1.26 -0.42
CA MET A 146 -5.53 -2.68 -0.26
C MET A 146 -4.61 -2.90 0.95
N CYS A 147 -3.66 -1.99 1.20
CA CYS A 147 -2.76 -2.07 2.36
C CYS A 147 -3.52 -2.07 3.68
N ILE A 148 -4.53 -1.20 3.82
CA ILE A 148 -5.35 -1.10 5.03
C ILE A 148 -6.06 -2.42 5.31
N SER A 149 -6.49 -3.11 4.26
CA SER A 149 -7.16 -4.43 4.35
C SER A 149 -6.17 -5.61 4.34
N LYS A 150 -4.86 -5.34 4.36
CA LYS A 150 -3.79 -6.35 4.30
C LYS A 150 -3.90 -7.29 3.09
N LEU A 151 -4.37 -6.78 1.95
CA LEU A 151 -4.34 -7.48 0.68
C LEU A 151 -2.92 -7.40 0.09
N ASN A 152 -2.50 -8.44 -0.64
CA ASN A 152 -1.13 -8.56 -1.15
C ASN A 152 -1.01 -8.76 -2.66
N THR A 153 -2.12 -8.80 -3.38
CA THR A 153 -2.10 -9.07 -4.83
C THR A 153 -3.12 -8.20 -5.55
N ILE A 154 -2.69 -7.48 -6.58
CA ILE A 154 -3.56 -6.81 -7.54
C ILE A 154 -3.43 -7.49 -8.89
N HIS A 155 -4.53 -8.01 -9.41
CA HIS A 155 -4.64 -8.57 -10.74
C HIS A 155 -5.10 -7.46 -11.68
N MET A 156 -4.25 -7.05 -12.59
CA MET A 156 -4.55 -6.00 -13.57
C MET A 156 -4.94 -6.62 -14.89
N HIS A 157 -6.21 -6.51 -15.26
CA HIS A 157 -6.73 -6.91 -16.54
C HIS A 157 -6.46 -5.81 -17.56
N LEU A 158 -5.34 -5.95 -18.29
CA LEU A 158 -4.75 -4.90 -19.15
C LEU A 158 -5.20 -4.98 -20.59
N THR A 159 -5.67 -6.14 -21.02
CA THR A 159 -5.98 -6.40 -22.43
C THR A 159 -7.26 -7.20 -22.58
N ASP A 160 -8.15 -6.70 -23.46
CA ASP A 160 -9.37 -7.40 -23.86
C ASP A 160 -9.83 -6.88 -25.23
N ASP A 161 -10.97 -7.36 -25.74
CA ASP A 161 -11.55 -6.93 -27.02
C ASP A 161 -11.84 -5.41 -27.08
N GLN A 162 -12.11 -4.78 -25.93
CA GLN A 162 -12.38 -3.33 -25.87
C GLN A 162 -11.12 -2.46 -25.89
N ALA A 163 -9.97 -2.97 -25.45
CA ALA A 163 -8.74 -2.21 -25.53
C ALA A 163 -7.47 -2.98 -25.12
N TRP A 164 -6.35 -2.49 -25.65
CA TRP A 164 -4.99 -2.85 -25.24
C TRP A 164 -4.37 -1.72 -24.45
N ARG A 165 -4.04 -1.94 -23.17
CA ARG A 165 -3.61 -0.88 -22.21
C ARG A 165 -2.14 -0.89 -21.84
N ILE A 166 -1.32 -1.78 -22.40
CA ILE A 166 0.11 -1.91 -22.05
C ILE A 166 1.01 -1.67 -23.26
N GLU A 167 1.99 -0.76 -23.11
CA GLU A 167 2.98 -0.51 -24.15
C GLU A 167 3.88 -1.73 -24.40
N ILE A 168 3.91 -2.21 -25.63
CA ILE A 168 4.87 -3.22 -26.12
C ILE A 168 5.73 -2.55 -27.18
N LYS A 169 6.94 -2.12 -26.83
CA LYS A 169 7.85 -1.37 -27.75
C LYS A 169 8.13 -2.09 -29.05
N LYS A 170 8.12 -3.44 -29.05
CA LYS A 170 8.30 -4.24 -30.26
C LYS A 170 7.07 -4.22 -31.18
N TYR A 171 5.89 -3.92 -30.65
CA TYR A 171 4.63 -3.93 -31.37
C TYR A 171 3.83 -2.66 -31.07
N PRO A 172 4.28 -1.48 -31.54
CA PRO A 172 3.70 -0.18 -31.18
C PRO A 172 2.22 -0.03 -31.63
N LEU A 173 1.83 -0.67 -32.72
CA LEU A 173 0.46 -0.67 -33.22
C LEU A 173 -0.57 -1.21 -32.22
N LEU A 174 -0.14 -2.06 -31.27
CA LEU A 174 -1.03 -2.55 -30.21
C LEU A 174 -1.57 -1.40 -29.35
N VAL A 175 -0.76 -0.38 -29.12
CA VAL A 175 -1.17 0.83 -28.39
C VAL A 175 -1.74 1.89 -29.33
N GLU A 176 -1.10 2.16 -30.46
CA GLU A 176 -1.53 3.19 -31.40
C GLU A 176 -2.97 2.98 -31.91
N ILE A 177 -3.37 1.73 -32.12
CA ILE A 177 -4.71 1.36 -32.58
C ILE A 177 -5.55 0.81 -31.42
N GLY A 178 -5.01 -0.15 -30.68
CA GLY A 178 -5.79 -0.89 -29.68
C GLY A 178 -6.12 -0.13 -28.41
N SER A 179 -5.54 1.07 -28.19
CA SER A 179 -5.88 1.88 -27.01
C SER A 179 -7.10 2.79 -27.20
N ILE A 180 -7.66 2.79 -28.41
CA ILE A 180 -8.77 3.64 -28.82
C ILE A 180 -9.94 2.77 -29.25
N ARG A 181 -11.16 3.17 -28.95
CA ARG A 181 -12.38 2.63 -29.53
C ARG A 181 -13.32 3.77 -29.93
N ASP A 182 -14.12 3.55 -30.96
CA ASP A 182 -14.99 4.58 -31.53
C ASP A 182 -16.16 4.92 -30.61
N GLU A 183 -16.66 3.93 -29.88
CA GLU A 183 -17.83 4.04 -28.98
C GLU A 183 -17.76 3.01 -27.87
N SER A 184 -18.52 3.23 -26.81
CA SER A 184 -18.63 2.29 -25.68
C SER A 184 -20.07 1.79 -25.53
N PRO A 185 -20.29 0.52 -25.16
CA PRO A 185 -21.61 0.02 -24.80
C PRO A 185 -22.15 0.75 -23.56
N ILE A 186 -23.41 1.16 -23.62
CA ILE A 186 -24.10 1.73 -22.47
C ILE A 186 -24.56 0.57 -21.58
N MET A 187 -24.04 0.54 -20.36
CA MET A 187 -24.31 -0.48 -19.33
C MET A 187 -24.01 -1.91 -19.80
N TRP A 188 -24.09 -2.69 -20.34
CA TRP A 188 -23.86 -4.05 -20.84
C TRP A 188 -24.64 -4.33 -22.12
N ASP A 189 -25.35 -3.33 -22.64
CA ASP A 189 -26.10 -3.45 -23.86
C ASP A 189 -25.19 -3.18 -25.07
N ARG A 190 -24.75 -4.21 -25.74
CA ARG A 190 -23.85 -4.12 -26.90
C ARG A 190 -24.49 -3.49 -28.15
N GLU A 191 -25.82 -3.39 -28.19
CA GLU A 191 -26.55 -2.77 -29.29
C GLU A 191 -26.80 -1.27 -29.03
N ASN A 192 -26.64 -0.81 -27.78
CA ASN A 192 -26.83 0.58 -27.40
C ASN A 192 -25.48 1.22 -27.08
N LEU A 193 -24.92 1.97 -28.03
CA LEU A 193 -23.61 2.59 -27.94
C LEU A 193 -23.74 4.07 -27.60
N ASP A 194 -22.72 4.64 -26.92
CA ASP A 194 -22.72 6.04 -26.47
C ASP A 194 -22.32 7.03 -27.54
N GLY A 195 -21.87 6.57 -28.71
CA GLY A 195 -21.46 7.40 -29.84
C GLY A 195 -20.24 8.26 -29.55
N THR A 196 -19.45 7.95 -28.50
CA THR A 196 -18.34 8.79 -28.05
C THR A 196 -17.02 8.02 -28.12
N PRO A 197 -16.00 8.50 -28.85
CA PRO A 197 -14.69 7.89 -28.87
C PRO A 197 -14.06 7.85 -27.47
N TYR A 198 -13.43 6.69 -27.15
CA TYR A 198 -12.81 6.46 -25.86
C TYR A 198 -11.32 6.12 -26.02
N GLY A 199 -10.45 7.00 -25.51
CA GLY A 199 -9.00 6.87 -25.62
C GLY A 199 -8.35 8.02 -26.41
N PRO A 200 -7.03 7.97 -26.73
CA PRO A 200 -6.14 6.85 -26.41
C PRO A 200 -5.80 6.74 -24.92
N TYR A 201 -5.91 5.55 -24.36
CA TYR A 201 -5.54 5.28 -22.97
C TYR A 201 -4.68 4.00 -22.89
N SER A 202 -3.45 4.15 -22.40
CA SER A 202 -2.53 3.05 -22.16
C SER A 202 -1.48 3.42 -21.13
N PHE A 203 -0.81 2.44 -20.59
CA PHE A 203 0.33 2.62 -19.70
C PHE A 203 1.62 2.43 -20.48
N THR A 204 2.56 3.34 -20.29
CA THR A 204 3.94 3.18 -20.72
C THR A 204 4.65 2.15 -19.83
N GLN A 205 5.74 1.56 -20.34
CA GLN A 205 6.56 0.66 -19.52
C GLN A 205 7.16 1.36 -18.30
N ASP A 206 7.47 2.65 -18.40
CA ASP A 206 8.04 3.42 -17.29
C ASP A 206 6.98 3.67 -16.19
N GLU A 207 5.76 4.03 -16.55
CA GLU A 207 4.64 4.15 -15.61
C GLU A 207 4.37 2.83 -14.87
N LEU A 208 4.42 1.69 -15.59
CA LEU A 208 4.22 0.38 -14.97
C LEU A 208 5.40 -0.01 -14.06
N ARG A 209 6.65 0.33 -14.42
CA ARG A 209 7.81 0.11 -13.53
C ARG A 209 7.68 0.90 -12.23
N ASP A 210 7.25 2.16 -12.33
CA ASP A 210 7.02 3.00 -11.15
C ASP A 210 5.85 2.47 -10.30
N LEU A 211 4.79 2.00 -10.94
CA LEU A 211 3.67 1.37 -10.25
C LEU A 211 4.08 0.07 -9.54
N ILE A 212 4.88 -0.78 -10.20
CA ILE A 212 5.43 -2.02 -9.60
C ILE A 212 6.29 -1.70 -8.39
N LYS A 213 7.16 -0.68 -8.49
CA LYS A 213 7.98 -0.23 -7.36
C LYS A 213 7.12 0.26 -6.20
N TYR A 214 6.10 1.06 -6.49
CA TYR A 214 5.15 1.57 -5.51
C TYR A 214 4.39 0.44 -4.79
N ALA A 215 3.90 -0.54 -5.55
CA ALA A 215 3.19 -1.72 -5.02
C ALA A 215 4.12 -2.59 -4.16
N LYS A 216 5.36 -2.84 -4.63
CA LYS A 216 6.36 -3.63 -3.90
C LYS A 216 6.71 -3.03 -2.54
N GLN A 217 6.85 -1.70 -2.45
CA GLN A 217 7.08 -1.01 -1.19
C GLN A 217 5.93 -1.23 -0.18
N ARG A 218 4.75 -1.57 -0.67
CA ARG A 218 3.52 -1.83 0.10
C ARG A 218 3.20 -3.32 0.29
N GLY A 219 4.13 -4.20 -0.10
CA GLY A 219 3.94 -5.65 0.00
C GLY A 219 2.92 -6.20 -1.00
N ILE A 220 2.63 -5.47 -2.09
CA ILE A 220 1.65 -5.88 -3.10
C ILE A 220 2.35 -6.33 -4.37
N THR A 221 1.96 -7.51 -4.86
CA THR A 221 2.37 -8.06 -6.14
C THR A 221 1.37 -7.69 -7.22
N ILE A 222 1.86 -7.19 -8.37
CA ILE A 222 1.04 -6.95 -9.55
C ILE A 222 1.10 -8.17 -10.46
N VAL A 223 -0.07 -8.74 -10.77
CA VAL A 223 -0.25 -9.82 -11.74
C VAL A 223 -0.87 -9.23 -13.00
N PRO A 224 -0.14 -9.11 -14.11
CA PRO A 224 -0.67 -8.59 -15.38
C PRO A 224 -1.42 -9.68 -16.14
N GLU A 225 -2.53 -9.31 -16.79
CA GLU A 225 -3.31 -10.16 -17.69
C GLU A 225 -3.80 -9.39 -18.92
#